data_c3d6cec877937aa52f9621ada221d370
#
_entry.id   c3d6cec877937aa52f9621ada221d370
#
_cell.length_a   1.000
_cell.length_b   1.000
_cell.length_c   1.000
_cell.angle_alpha   90.00
_cell.angle_beta   90.00
_cell.angle_gamma   90.00
#
_symmetry.space_group_name_H-M   'P 1'
#
loop_
_entity.id
_entity.type
_entity.pdbx_description
1 polymer ?
#
loop_
_entity_poly.entity_id
_entity_poly.type
_entity_poly.pdbx_seq_one_letter_code
_entity_poly.pdbx_strand_id
1 'polypeptide(L)'
;MKRTSVLYLPLILVYIVLYGPLVSCNGHRSSSSQEQINADSIAAIEKAHQEDIRQLPANIQPSVADMVYDITQFDTLTSGRIDYADHIMWNGEQKNQSSLYDGQDGWFTFRGTSLRNAAYCGRIDGIPSRIDKVWTFQTSQDYTQTKLGTWGGGSGWTGQPVYVKWPSDRMQQFRQTSPALTADFAQEEVMVGSLCGMVYFINWETGKASRQPFNVTNPIKGSISLDPTLNGNLYIGQGIPKVAPMGQVACNLNTHKQTFFSGYDRSAWLAWGAFDSSPIRIGKFLFWPGENGTIYKYLVLDDNRGLRLHTTLRLKPNRGGCAGVENSLCVFKNYGWFGTNNGHVFCIDLNTMQPLWHYDNKDDIDATIVCEVVNGTPYLYCGCEVDRQGMAGVCRFVKLNGLTGEEVWYNEIPCKKLNIGNKHFDGGLYSTPLLGNGDCDSLIFANICQRSGNAKDPKPCRAEFTAIHRGTGQVVYRTQLPAFAWSSPVGFVNETGQFFVFTGDSQGNAYLIEGKTGRILFSEKMCNNFESSPVVVGNELVVGSRGSEIIKYAIR
;
A
#
# COMPACT_ATOMS: atom_id res chain seq x y z
N MET A 1 35.34 42.81 -4.74
CA MET A 1 35.52 43.45 -3.43
C MET A 1 34.40 42.99 -2.50
N LYS A 2 34.81 42.55 -1.31
CA LYS A 2 34.03 42.16 -0.13
C LYS A 2 32.98 41.00 -0.27
N ARG A 3 33.48 39.80 0.03
CA ARG A 3 32.72 38.66 0.51
C ARG A 3 32.23 38.95 1.94
N THR A 4 30.98 38.76 2.20
CA THR A 4 30.44 38.64 3.56
C THR A 4 30.05 37.18 3.77
N SER A 5 30.88 36.47 4.51
CA SER A 5 30.60 35.13 5.02
C SER A 5 29.67 35.25 6.21
N VAL A 6 28.51 34.62 6.12
CA VAL A 6 27.63 34.38 7.27
C VAL A 6 28.03 33.02 7.85
N LEU A 7 28.53 33.06 9.09
CA LEU A 7 28.84 31.88 9.88
C LEU A 7 27.52 31.20 10.30
N TYR A 8 27.34 29.99 9.83
CA TYR A 8 26.42 29.04 10.47
C TYR A 8 27.15 28.42 11.67
N LEU A 9 26.67 28.71 12.89
CA LEU A 9 27.05 27.97 14.09
C LEU A 9 26.22 26.67 14.11
N PRO A 10 26.84 25.48 14.26
CA PRO A 10 26.08 24.24 14.26
C PRO A 10 25.48 23.98 15.65
N LEU A 11 24.21 23.63 15.67
CA LEU A 11 23.51 22.99 16.79
C LEU A 11 24.03 21.55 17.00
N ILE A 12 25.29 21.40 17.39
CA ILE A 12 25.92 20.09 17.65
C ILE A 12 25.96 19.75 19.16
N LEU A 13 25.27 20.48 20.00
CA LEU A 13 25.46 20.32 21.46
C LEU A 13 24.41 19.45 22.17
N VAL A 14 23.47 18.82 21.46
CA VAL A 14 22.45 17.95 22.10
C VAL A 14 22.76 16.45 21.96
N TYR A 15 23.70 16.06 21.07
CA TYR A 15 23.96 14.64 20.77
C TYR A 15 25.04 13.95 21.62
N ILE A 16 25.78 14.69 22.45
CA ILE A 16 26.92 14.10 23.22
C ILE A 16 26.50 13.54 24.59
N VAL A 17 25.28 13.75 25.06
CA VAL A 17 24.85 13.28 26.40
C VAL A 17 24.26 11.84 26.36
N LEU A 18 24.07 11.21 25.21
CA LEU A 18 23.40 9.89 25.11
C LEU A 18 24.34 8.69 24.88
N TYR A 19 25.64 8.89 24.63
CA TYR A 19 26.59 7.77 24.46
C TYR A 19 27.94 8.02 25.16
N GLY A 20 27.91 8.09 26.48
CA GLY A 20 29.11 7.94 27.30
C GLY A 20 29.21 6.49 27.82
N PRO A 21 30.44 5.93 28.01
CA PRO A 21 30.57 4.55 28.45
C PRO A 21 30.01 4.37 29.86
N LEU A 22 29.26 3.29 30.04
CA LEU A 22 28.75 2.81 31.32
C LEU A 22 29.93 2.57 32.31
N VAL A 23 30.20 3.55 33.14
CA VAL A 23 30.92 3.32 34.38
C VAL A 23 29.87 3.07 35.45
N SER A 24 29.84 1.84 35.94
CA SER A 24 29.03 1.41 37.08
C SER A 24 29.25 2.30 38.28
N CYS A 25 28.28 3.12 38.63
CA CYS A 25 28.11 3.65 39.98
C CYS A 25 26.63 3.48 40.35
N ASN A 26 26.40 2.60 41.32
CA ASN A 26 25.11 2.45 42.00
C ASN A 26 24.70 3.80 42.62
N GLY A 27 23.73 4.44 41.99
CA GLY A 27 23.02 5.58 42.50
C GLY A 27 21.58 5.53 42.00
N HIS A 28 20.65 5.36 42.90
CA HIS A 28 19.21 5.49 42.64
C HIS A 28 18.92 6.84 41.96
N ARG A 29 18.86 6.89 40.62
CA ARG A 29 18.19 7.98 39.92
C ARG A 29 16.70 7.74 40.01
N SER A 30 16.00 8.66 40.63
CA SER A 30 14.55 8.60 40.82
C SER A 30 13.82 8.47 39.47
N SER A 31 12.82 7.62 39.38
CA SER A 31 11.94 7.45 38.23
C SER A 31 11.34 8.79 37.73
N SER A 32 11.23 9.78 38.60
CA SER A 32 10.72 11.12 38.32
C SER A 32 11.53 11.92 37.28
N SER A 33 12.85 11.73 37.16
CA SER A 33 13.64 12.49 36.18
C SER A 33 13.49 11.99 34.75
N GLN A 34 13.31 10.68 34.55
CA GLN A 34 13.07 10.12 33.21
C GLN A 34 11.66 10.44 32.72
N GLU A 35 10.70 10.46 33.64
CA GLU A 35 9.32 10.84 33.38
C GLU A 35 9.20 12.30 32.93
N GLN A 36 9.93 13.20 33.60
CA GLN A 36 9.95 14.61 33.24
C GLN A 36 10.61 14.85 31.88
N ILE A 37 11.71 14.18 31.56
CA ILE A 37 12.38 14.27 30.25
C ILE A 37 11.44 13.80 29.13
N ASN A 38 10.68 12.71 29.35
CA ASN A 38 9.73 12.22 28.38
C ASN A 38 8.56 13.19 28.18
N ALA A 39 8.01 13.77 29.25
CA ALA A 39 6.92 14.74 29.17
C ALA A 39 7.34 16.01 28.43
N ASP A 40 8.53 16.54 28.74
CA ASP A 40 9.07 17.75 28.11
C ASP A 40 9.34 17.51 26.61
N SER A 41 9.78 16.31 26.24
CA SER A 41 10.02 15.94 24.84
C SER A 41 8.73 15.81 24.05
N ILE A 42 7.68 15.24 24.64
CA ILE A 42 6.34 15.17 24.03
C ILE A 42 5.76 16.56 23.83
N ALA A 43 5.82 17.41 24.85
CA ALA A 43 5.34 18.78 24.76
C ALA A 43 6.08 19.60 23.68
N ALA A 44 7.37 19.36 23.49
CA ALA A 44 8.16 19.98 22.42
C ALA A 44 7.71 19.53 21.04
N ILE A 45 7.39 18.25 20.85
CA ILE A 45 6.87 17.71 19.58
C ILE A 45 5.49 18.25 19.28
N GLU A 46 4.59 18.25 20.25
CA GLU A 46 3.25 18.81 20.09
C GLU A 46 3.29 20.31 19.77
N LYS A 47 4.21 21.04 20.40
CA LYS A 47 4.43 22.45 20.08
C LYS A 47 4.96 22.65 18.65
N ALA A 48 5.92 21.84 18.21
CA ALA A 48 6.45 21.88 16.84
C ALA A 48 5.36 21.55 15.82
N HIS A 49 4.53 20.56 16.11
CA HIS A 49 3.37 20.21 15.29
C HIS A 49 2.37 21.37 15.16
N GLN A 50 2.03 22.00 16.27
CA GLN A 50 1.13 23.17 16.24
C GLN A 50 1.75 24.36 15.49
N GLU A 51 3.07 24.52 15.55
CA GLU A 51 3.78 25.57 14.82
C GLU A 51 3.78 25.30 13.32
N ASP A 52 4.02 24.07 12.91
CA ASP A 52 3.94 23.67 11.49
C ASP A 52 2.53 23.86 10.92
N ILE A 53 1.49 23.52 11.68
CA ILE A 53 0.10 23.80 11.29
C ILE A 53 -0.17 25.29 11.16
N ARG A 54 0.35 26.13 12.07
CA ARG A 54 0.18 27.60 12.01
C ARG A 54 0.90 28.24 10.83
N GLN A 55 1.97 27.63 10.32
CA GLN A 55 2.69 28.11 9.15
C GLN A 55 2.00 27.80 7.83
N LEU A 56 0.99 26.91 7.84
CA LEU A 56 0.16 26.72 6.67
C LEU A 56 -0.58 28.02 6.33
N PRO A 57 -0.70 28.38 5.04
CA PRO A 57 -1.51 29.52 4.63
C PRO A 57 -2.92 29.46 5.22
N ALA A 58 -3.50 30.62 5.56
CA ALA A 58 -4.78 30.70 6.27
C ALA A 58 -5.95 30.04 5.50
N ASN A 59 -5.87 30.00 4.17
CA ASN A 59 -6.83 29.30 3.31
C ASN A 59 -6.62 27.77 3.25
N ILE A 60 -5.56 27.26 3.88
CA ILE A 60 -5.14 25.87 3.84
C ILE A 60 -5.11 25.25 5.25
N GLN A 61 -5.65 25.95 6.23
CA GLN A 61 -5.81 25.38 7.57
C GLN A 61 -6.67 24.11 7.47
N PRO A 62 -6.25 23.01 8.12
CA PRO A 62 -7.02 21.79 8.12
C PRO A 62 -8.46 22.11 8.54
N SER A 63 -9.42 21.88 7.66
CA SER A 63 -10.82 22.10 7.95
C SER A 63 -11.52 20.76 8.08
N VAL A 64 -12.04 20.50 9.27
CA VAL A 64 -12.91 19.36 9.57
C VAL A 64 -14.38 19.78 9.66
N ALA A 65 -14.71 21.01 9.27
CA ALA A 65 -16.06 21.57 9.42
C ALA A 65 -17.12 20.77 8.64
N ASP A 66 -16.74 20.14 7.55
CA ASP A 66 -17.63 19.37 6.68
C ASP A 66 -17.50 17.85 6.88
N MET A 67 -16.99 17.42 8.03
CA MET A 67 -16.84 16.01 8.38
C MET A 67 -17.57 15.64 9.68
N VAL A 68 -18.09 14.42 9.71
CA VAL A 68 -18.52 13.74 10.94
C VAL A 68 -17.52 12.63 11.20
N TYR A 69 -16.96 12.58 12.40
CA TYR A 69 -16.02 11.55 12.79
C TYR A 69 -16.17 11.16 14.25
N ASP A 70 -15.70 9.96 14.56
CA ASP A 70 -15.67 9.38 15.90
C ASP A 70 -14.34 8.66 16.12
N ILE A 71 -13.64 9.05 17.17
CA ILE A 71 -12.37 8.45 17.58
C ILE A 71 -12.62 7.74 18.90
N THR A 72 -12.42 6.43 18.91
CA THR A 72 -12.53 5.62 20.13
C THR A 72 -11.15 5.08 20.51
N GLN A 73 -10.65 5.47 21.69
CA GLN A 73 -9.41 4.97 22.26
C GLN A 73 -9.71 3.81 23.21
N PHE A 74 -9.04 2.67 23.01
CA PHE A 74 -9.22 1.44 23.78
C PHE A 74 -8.10 1.17 24.77
N ASP A 75 -6.88 1.65 24.47
CA ASP A 75 -5.74 1.45 25.34
C ASP A 75 -5.65 2.58 26.35
N THR A 76 -6.22 2.33 27.53
CA THR A 76 -6.11 3.17 28.72
C THR A 76 -5.03 2.64 29.69
N LEU A 77 -4.39 1.51 29.38
CA LEU A 77 -3.53 0.79 30.30
C LEU A 77 -2.14 1.38 30.44
N THR A 78 -1.78 2.29 29.59
CA THR A 78 -0.60 3.11 29.77
C THR A 78 -0.97 4.30 30.66
N SER A 79 -1.33 4.06 31.90
CA SER A 79 -1.34 4.97 33.09
C SER A 79 -1.20 6.49 32.79
N GLY A 80 -1.89 7.04 31.78
CA GLY A 80 -1.76 8.45 31.39
C GLY A 80 -0.37 8.83 30.85
N ARG A 81 0.53 7.89 30.67
CA ARG A 81 1.85 8.10 30.09
C ARG A 81 1.84 7.81 28.59
N ILE A 82 1.93 8.85 27.82
CA ILE A 82 2.34 8.74 26.43
C ILE A 82 3.85 8.49 26.47
N ASP A 83 4.31 7.27 26.17
CA ASP A 83 5.73 7.02 25.98
C ASP A 83 6.15 7.77 24.71
N TYR A 84 7.18 8.61 24.82
CA TYR A 84 7.75 9.32 23.68
C TYR A 84 8.06 8.41 22.49
N ALA A 85 8.46 7.16 22.76
CA ALA A 85 8.69 6.15 21.76
C ALA A 85 7.42 5.70 21.01
N ASP A 86 6.22 5.98 21.52
CA ASP A 86 4.94 5.63 20.89
C ASP A 86 4.44 6.70 19.92
N HIS A 87 5.04 7.91 19.96
CA HIS A 87 4.74 8.97 19.00
C HIS A 87 5.43 8.72 17.67
N ILE A 88 4.69 8.96 16.60
CA ILE A 88 5.24 9.02 15.26
C ILE A 88 5.84 10.41 15.10
N MET A 89 7.16 10.48 14.84
CA MET A 89 7.88 11.75 14.77
C MET A 89 7.35 12.63 13.63
N TRP A 90 7.10 13.89 13.94
CA TRP A 90 6.52 14.86 13.03
C TRP A 90 7.56 15.52 12.10
N ASN A 91 8.63 16.07 12.64
CA ASN A 91 9.58 16.84 11.85
C ASN A 91 10.77 16.01 11.32
N GLY A 92 11.23 16.37 10.12
CA GLY A 92 12.04 15.56 9.26
C GLY A 92 13.54 15.47 9.54
N GLU A 93 14.05 16.01 10.64
CA GLU A 93 15.46 15.85 11.00
C GLU A 93 15.75 14.52 11.69
N GLN A 94 14.72 13.86 12.16
CA GLN A 94 14.82 12.52 12.70
C GLN A 94 14.29 11.51 11.70
N LYS A 95 14.84 10.30 11.73
CA LYS A 95 14.43 9.22 10.83
C LYS A 95 12.92 9.08 10.82
N ASN A 96 12.33 9.32 9.66
CA ASN A 96 10.91 9.11 9.41
C ASN A 96 10.54 7.70 9.86
N GLN A 97 9.56 7.53 10.75
CA GLN A 97 9.12 6.21 11.21
C GLN A 97 8.55 5.36 10.07
N SER A 98 8.08 6.00 8.99
CA SER A 98 7.68 5.30 7.76
C SER A 98 8.87 4.65 7.05
N SER A 99 10.10 5.07 7.35
CA SER A 99 11.35 4.54 6.77
C SER A 99 11.70 3.10 7.21
N LEU A 100 10.87 2.44 8.02
CA LEU A 100 11.04 1.00 8.29
C LEU A 100 11.06 0.14 7.03
N TYR A 101 10.51 0.64 5.94
CA TYR A 101 10.49 -0.03 4.62
C TYR A 101 11.67 0.38 3.74
N ASP A 102 12.38 1.46 4.05
CA ASP A 102 13.46 1.99 3.23
C ASP A 102 14.75 1.20 3.44
N GLY A 103 15.46 0.92 2.35
CA GLY A 103 16.73 0.19 2.39
C GLY A 103 16.61 -1.28 2.78
N GLN A 104 15.40 -1.83 2.78
CA GLN A 104 15.14 -3.25 3.00
C GLN A 104 15.23 -4.02 1.69
N ASP A 105 15.80 -5.23 1.72
CA ASP A 105 15.82 -6.15 0.58
C ASP A 105 14.45 -6.86 0.46
N GLY A 106 13.42 -6.13 0.03
CA GLY A 106 12.11 -6.73 -0.10
C GLY A 106 10.94 -5.79 -0.40
N TRP A 107 9.82 -6.41 -0.72
CA TRP A 107 8.50 -5.80 -0.86
C TRP A 107 7.60 -6.33 0.25
N PHE A 108 7.54 -5.63 1.38
CA PHE A 108 6.86 -6.13 2.59
C PHE A 108 5.39 -5.73 2.70
N THR A 109 4.94 -4.81 1.90
CA THR A 109 3.57 -4.29 1.85
C THR A 109 3.20 -3.92 0.42
N PHE A 110 1.94 -3.65 0.15
CA PHE A 110 1.49 -3.24 -1.18
C PHE A 110 2.26 -2.03 -1.69
N ARG A 111 2.78 -2.10 -2.91
CA ARG A 111 3.65 -1.11 -3.58
C ARG A 111 4.97 -0.83 -2.86
N GLY A 112 5.41 -1.72 -1.98
CA GLY A 112 6.75 -1.81 -1.40
C GLY A 112 7.04 -0.84 -0.26
N THR A 113 6.57 0.41 -0.30
CA THR A 113 6.89 1.46 0.67
C THR A 113 5.65 2.05 1.33
N SER A 114 5.84 2.88 2.35
CA SER A 114 4.77 3.65 2.98
C SER A 114 4.14 4.68 2.03
N LEU A 115 4.89 5.17 1.04
CA LEU A 115 4.42 6.10 0.02
C LEU A 115 3.60 5.43 -1.09
N ARG A 116 3.50 4.10 -1.10
CA ARG A 116 2.78 3.30 -2.11
C ARG A 116 3.20 3.58 -3.55
N ASN A 117 4.41 4.08 -3.75
CA ASN A 117 4.90 4.61 -5.02
C ASN A 117 5.69 3.60 -5.86
N ALA A 118 5.75 2.33 -5.45
CA ALA A 118 6.55 1.28 -6.11
C ALA A 118 7.99 1.75 -6.39
N ALA A 119 8.63 2.30 -5.36
CA ALA A 119 9.98 2.88 -5.45
C ALA A 119 11.05 1.90 -5.95
N TYR A 120 10.77 0.58 -5.85
CA TYR A 120 11.64 -0.45 -6.40
C TYR A 120 11.35 -0.63 -7.88
N CYS A 121 12.32 -0.22 -8.70
CA CYS A 121 12.30 -0.40 -10.14
C CYS A 121 13.19 -1.59 -10.50
N GLY A 122 12.72 -2.44 -11.40
CA GLY A 122 13.52 -3.54 -11.93
C GLY A 122 14.70 -3.03 -12.76
N ARG A 123 15.70 -3.88 -12.96
CA ARG A 123 16.88 -3.56 -13.79
C ARG A 123 17.02 -4.60 -14.88
N ILE A 124 17.20 -4.13 -16.10
CA ILE A 124 17.35 -4.95 -17.30
C ILE A 124 18.54 -4.46 -18.13
N ASP A 125 19.03 -5.34 -18.99
CA ASP A 125 20.07 -4.99 -19.97
C ASP A 125 19.41 -4.65 -21.31
N GLY A 126 19.78 -3.53 -21.91
CA GLY A 126 19.30 -3.11 -23.22
C GLY A 126 17.79 -2.80 -23.29
N ILE A 127 17.22 -2.96 -24.48
CA ILE A 127 15.79 -2.79 -24.75
C ILE A 127 15.11 -4.16 -24.66
N PRO A 128 14.12 -4.34 -23.77
CA PRO A 128 13.47 -5.63 -23.60
C PRO A 128 12.61 -5.99 -24.82
N SER A 129 12.65 -7.25 -25.21
CA SER A 129 11.94 -7.74 -26.40
C SER A 129 11.06 -8.95 -26.15
N ARG A 130 11.18 -9.57 -24.97
CA ARG A 130 10.41 -10.78 -24.61
C ARG A 130 10.24 -10.93 -23.10
N ILE A 131 9.26 -11.76 -22.75
CA ILE A 131 8.99 -12.21 -21.38
C ILE A 131 9.09 -13.73 -21.36
N ASP A 132 9.99 -14.26 -20.56
CA ASP A 132 10.14 -15.71 -20.38
C ASP A 132 9.45 -16.15 -19.08
N LYS A 133 8.68 -17.23 -19.13
CA LYS A 133 8.13 -17.87 -17.94
C LYS A 133 9.21 -18.71 -17.27
N VAL A 134 9.60 -18.36 -16.03
CA VAL A 134 10.67 -19.04 -15.28
C VAL A 134 10.11 -20.26 -14.54
N TRP A 135 9.07 -20.04 -13.74
CA TRP A 135 8.35 -21.10 -13.04
C TRP A 135 6.87 -20.75 -12.82
N THR A 136 6.08 -21.77 -12.54
CA THR A 136 4.69 -21.65 -12.14
C THR A 136 4.45 -22.49 -10.90
N PHE A 137 3.89 -21.86 -9.85
CA PHE A 137 3.43 -22.54 -8.65
C PHE A 137 1.90 -22.67 -8.71
N GLN A 138 1.38 -23.89 -8.50
CA GLN A 138 -0.06 -24.14 -8.46
C GLN A 138 -0.60 -23.98 -7.05
N THR A 139 -1.61 -23.14 -6.89
CA THR A 139 -2.34 -23.00 -5.62
C THR A 139 -3.42 -24.08 -5.52
N SER A 140 -3.90 -24.34 -4.32
CA SER A 140 -5.16 -25.07 -4.12
C SER A 140 -6.35 -24.28 -4.71
N GLN A 141 -7.42 -25.00 -4.95
CA GLN A 141 -8.68 -24.43 -5.44
C GLN A 141 -9.80 -24.68 -4.43
N ASP A 142 -10.65 -23.69 -4.24
CA ASP A 142 -11.85 -23.79 -3.41
C ASP A 142 -13.02 -23.14 -4.14
N TYR A 143 -13.93 -23.94 -4.62
CA TYR A 143 -15.13 -23.51 -5.34
C TYR A 143 -16.37 -23.47 -4.46
N THR A 144 -16.20 -23.38 -3.13
CA THR A 144 -17.33 -23.18 -2.22
C THR A 144 -18.15 -21.97 -2.65
N GLN A 145 -19.44 -22.17 -2.86
CA GLN A 145 -20.37 -21.11 -3.24
C GLN A 145 -20.58 -20.17 -2.07
N THR A 146 -20.33 -18.90 -2.28
CA THR A 146 -20.61 -17.81 -1.34
C THR A 146 -21.76 -16.94 -1.88
N LYS A 147 -22.23 -15.98 -1.06
CA LYS A 147 -23.21 -14.97 -1.53
C LYS A 147 -22.65 -14.08 -2.66
N LEU A 148 -21.33 -13.98 -2.75
CA LEU A 148 -20.63 -13.18 -3.76
C LEU A 148 -20.08 -14.04 -4.92
N GLY A 149 -20.48 -15.31 -5.01
CA GLY A 149 -20.01 -16.23 -6.04
C GLY A 149 -18.95 -17.22 -5.57
N THR A 150 -18.29 -17.88 -6.53
CA THR A 150 -17.17 -18.80 -6.30
C THR A 150 -15.85 -18.13 -6.66
N TRP A 151 -14.79 -18.37 -5.87
CA TRP A 151 -13.54 -17.61 -5.99
C TRP A 151 -12.34 -18.45 -6.43
N GLY A 152 -12.38 -19.76 -6.30
CA GLY A 152 -11.36 -20.69 -6.81
C GLY A 152 -10.05 -20.59 -6.05
N GLY A 153 -8.97 -20.29 -6.75
CA GLY A 153 -7.60 -20.20 -6.22
C GLY A 153 -6.81 -19.10 -6.92
N GLY A 154 -5.48 -19.18 -6.82
CA GLY A 154 -4.61 -18.13 -7.33
C GLY A 154 -4.66 -16.85 -6.50
N SER A 155 -4.34 -15.73 -7.11
CA SER A 155 -4.42 -14.40 -6.50
C SER A 155 -5.14 -13.44 -7.46
N GLY A 156 -6.04 -12.66 -6.92
CA GLY A 156 -6.84 -11.70 -7.68
C GLY A 156 -6.86 -10.35 -6.99
N TRP A 157 -7.63 -9.44 -7.51
CA TRP A 157 -7.92 -8.09 -7.07
C TRP A 157 -6.82 -7.43 -6.23
N THR A 158 -5.95 -6.66 -6.86
CA THR A 158 -4.80 -5.96 -6.28
C THR A 158 -3.84 -6.77 -5.41
N GLY A 159 -4.09 -8.06 -5.14
CA GLY A 159 -3.26 -8.91 -4.30
C GLY A 159 -1.82 -8.98 -4.82
N GLN A 160 -0.93 -8.16 -4.29
CA GLN A 160 0.48 -8.17 -4.62
C GLN A 160 1.20 -9.20 -3.74
N PRO A 161 2.11 -10.03 -4.30
CA PRO A 161 3.02 -10.83 -3.50
C PRO A 161 3.89 -9.99 -2.58
N VAL A 162 4.26 -10.54 -1.43
CA VAL A 162 5.39 -10.07 -0.61
C VAL A 162 6.65 -10.77 -1.10
N TYR A 163 7.74 -10.04 -1.26
CA TYR A 163 9.07 -10.62 -1.46
C TYR A 163 9.98 -10.21 -0.32
N VAL A 164 10.78 -11.14 0.15
CA VAL A 164 11.77 -10.91 1.21
C VAL A 164 13.06 -11.67 0.94
N LYS A 165 14.17 -11.00 1.21
CA LYS A 165 15.48 -11.62 1.35
C LYS A 165 15.85 -11.65 2.83
N TRP A 166 15.77 -12.83 3.44
CA TRP A 166 15.97 -13.00 4.86
C TRP A 166 17.42 -12.80 5.27
N PRO A 167 17.69 -12.00 6.32
CA PRO A 167 19.00 -11.96 6.96
C PRO A 167 19.41 -13.34 7.50
N SER A 168 20.71 -13.61 7.53
CA SER A 168 21.24 -14.93 7.91
C SER A 168 20.87 -15.35 9.36
N ASP A 169 20.81 -14.41 10.28
CA ASP A 169 20.37 -14.64 11.67
C ASP A 169 18.90 -15.06 11.73
N ARG A 170 18.05 -14.45 10.90
CA ARG A 170 16.63 -14.82 10.79
C ARG A 170 16.46 -16.20 10.17
N MET A 171 17.24 -16.52 9.16
CA MET A 171 17.26 -17.86 8.57
C MET A 171 17.61 -18.93 9.63
N GLN A 172 18.62 -18.65 10.45
CA GLN A 172 19.02 -19.55 11.53
C GLN A 172 17.90 -19.70 12.58
N GLN A 173 17.28 -18.58 12.97
CA GLN A 173 16.16 -18.61 13.91
C GLN A 173 15.00 -19.45 13.39
N PHE A 174 14.59 -19.25 12.13
CA PHE A 174 13.50 -20.04 11.54
C PHE A 174 13.81 -21.54 11.52
N ARG A 175 15.05 -21.93 11.17
CA ARG A 175 15.46 -23.35 11.22
C ARG A 175 15.37 -23.97 12.61
N GLN A 176 15.50 -23.16 13.65
CA GLN A 176 15.41 -23.63 15.05
C GLN A 176 13.96 -23.65 15.56
N THR A 177 13.11 -22.74 15.11
CA THR A 177 11.82 -22.46 15.76
C THR A 177 10.60 -22.79 14.92
N SER A 178 10.69 -22.69 13.58
CA SER A 178 9.55 -22.85 12.70
C SER A 178 9.28 -24.32 12.37
N PRO A 179 8.11 -24.86 12.71
CA PRO A 179 7.76 -26.25 12.39
C PRO A 179 7.32 -26.44 10.93
N ALA A 180 7.20 -25.35 10.17
CA ALA A 180 6.57 -25.37 8.85
C ALA A 180 7.55 -25.36 7.68
N LEU A 181 8.86 -25.31 7.93
CA LEU A 181 9.85 -25.26 6.85
C LEU A 181 9.85 -26.55 6.02
N THR A 182 10.03 -26.39 4.72
CA THR A 182 10.27 -27.50 3.80
C THR A 182 11.78 -27.62 3.49
N ALA A 183 12.15 -28.64 2.72
CA ALA A 183 13.53 -28.80 2.24
C ALA A 183 13.95 -27.67 1.28
N ASP A 184 12.99 -27.01 0.65
CA ASP A 184 13.21 -25.90 -0.30
C ASP A 184 13.22 -24.51 0.37
N PHE A 185 13.25 -24.44 1.72
CA PHE A 185 13.36 -23.16 2.43
C PHE A 185 14.68 -22.46 2.10
N ALA A 186 14.59 -21.24 1.59
CA ALA A 186 15.71 -20.46 1.08
C ALA A 186 15.71 -19.03 1.63
N GLN A 187 16.79 -18.32 1.34
CA GLN A 187 16.96 -16.93 1.77
C GLN A 187 15.94 -15.99 1.11
N GLU A 188 15.59 -16.25 -0.13
CA GLU A 188 14.64 -15.43 -0.88
C GLU A 188 13.30 -16.15 -0.97
N GLU A 189 12.26 -15.53 -0.39
CA GLU A 189 10.90 -16.05 -0.35
C GLU A 189 9.90 -15.07 -0.96
N VAL A 190 8.90 -15.65 -1.62
CA VAL A 190 7.67 -14.97 -2.03
C VAL A 190 6.52 -15.47 -1.17
N MET A 191 5.70 -14.56 -0.67
CA MET A 191 4.50 -14.88 0.10
C MET A 191 3.29 -14.32 -0.61
N VAL A 192 2.27 -15.15 -0.80
CA VAL A 192 1.07 -14.77 -1.57
C VAL A 192 -0.20 -15.16 -0.83
N GLY A 193 -1.06 -14.19 -0.60
CA GLY A 193 -2.44 -14.45 -0.19
C GLY A 193 -3.26 -14.94 -1.37
N SER A 194 -4.06 -16.00 -1.15
CA SER A 194 -4.82 -16.65 -2.22
C SER A 194 -6.32 -16.58 -1.98
N LEU A 195 -7.06 -16.59 -3.09
CA LEU A 195 -8.53 -16.64 -3.10
C LEU A 195 -9.10 -17.96 -2.57
N CYS A 196 -8.28 -19.01 -2.38
CA CYS A 196 -8.69 -20.21 -1.67
C CYS A 196 -8.56 -20.12 -0.14
N GLY A 197 -8.16 -18.97 0.41
CA GLY A 197 -8.01 -18.77 1.87
C GLY A 197 -6.69 -19.32 2.43
N MET A 198 -5.68 -19.47 1.59
CA MET A 198 -4.35 -19.89 1.97
C MET A 198 -3.34 -18.77 1.74
N VAL A 199 -2.30 -18.72 2.58
CA VAL A 199 -1.06 -18.01 2.29
C VAL A 199 -0.02 -19.02 1.87
N TYR A 200 0.55 -18.84 0.70
CA TYR A 200 1.63 -19.67 0.17
C TYR A 200 2.98 -19.00 0.37
N PHE A 201 3.99 -19.82 0.59
CA PHE A 201 5.39 -19.43 0.77
C PHE A 201 6.21 -20.17 -0.27
N ILE A 202 6.89 -19.43 -1.13
CA ILE A 202 7.50 -19.98 -2.35
C ILE A 202 8.97 -19.54 -2.38
N ASN A 203 9.87 -20.48 -2.62
CA ASN A 203 11.27 -20.20 -2.90
C ASN A 203 11.39 -19.42 -4.21
N TRP A 204 12.01 -18.24 -4.16
CA TRP A 204 12.15 -17.33 -5.30
C TRP A 204 12.82 -17.99 -6.51
N GLU A 205 13.87 -18.77 -6.28
CA GLU A 205 14.64 -19.39 -7.36
C GLU A 205 13.92 -20.59 -7.99
N THR A 206 13.40 -21.49 -7.14
CA THR A 206 12.93 -22.79 -7.60
C THR A 206 11.43 -22.85 -7.89
N GLY A 207 10.65 -21.90 -7.39
CA GLY A 207 9.19 -21.93 -7.47
C GLY A 207 8.53 -23.01 -6.61
N LYS A 208 9.28 -23.68 -5.74
CA LYS A 208 8.75 -24.71 -4.85
C LYS A 208 8.31 -24.11 -3.51
N ALA A 209 7.41 -24.81 -2.81
CA ALA A 209 6.98 -24.38 -1.48
C ALA A 209 8.16 -24.37 -0.51
N SER A 210 8.46 -23.20 0.07
CA SER A 210 9.52 -23.01 1.09
C SER A 210 9.01 -23.32 2.51
N ARG A 211 7.68 -23.19 2.71
CA ARG A 211 6.99 -23.50 3.96
C ARG A 211 5.66 -24.18 3.67
N GLN A 212 5.11 -24.86 4.66
CA GLN A 212 3.71 -25.30 4.61
C GLN A 212 2.79 -24.07 4.47
N PRO A 213 1.70 -24.15 3.69
CA PRO A 213 0.78 -23.04 3.56
C PRO A 213 0.08 -22.74 4.88
N PHE A 214 -0.25 -21.47 5.10
CA PHE A 214 -1.02 -21.03 6.26
C PHE A 214 -2.48 -20.83 5.88
N ASN A 215 -3.40 -21.52 6.57
CA ASN A 215 -4.83 -21.48 6.27
C ASN A 215 -5.54 -20.41 7.12
N VAL A 216 -6.15 -19.43 6.47
CA VAL A 216 -7.01 -18.42 7.10
C VAL A 216 -8.48 -18.62 6.77
N THR A 217 -8.83 -19.70 6.06
CA THR A 217 -10.19 -20.13 5.74
C THR A 217 -10.91 -19.28 4.70
N ASN A 218 -11.02 -17.98 4.92
CA ASN A 218 -11.71 -17.06 4.00
C ASN A 218 -10.76 -16.55 2.90
N PRO A 219 -11.25 -16.33 1.66
CA PRO A 219 -10.46 -15.78 0.57
C PRO A 219 -9.76 -14.49 0.93
N ILE A 220 -8.51 -14.36 0.45
CA ILE A 220 -7.68 -13.17 0.58
C ILE A 220 -7.73 -12.48 -0.78
N LYS A 221 -8.39 -11.32 -0.87
CA LYS A 221 -8.46 -10.50 -2.08
C LYS A 221 -7.27 -9.56 -2.19
N GLY A 222 -7.00 -8.82 -1.11
CA GLY A 222 -5.96 -7.79 -1.06
C GLY A 222 -4.56 -8.33 -0.82
N SER A 223 -3.64 -7.40 -0.60
CA SER A 223 -2.23 -7.73 -0.35
C SER A 223 -1.98 -8.00 1.14
N ILE A 224 -1.33 -9.10 1.42
CA ILE A 224 -0.78 -9.37 2.75
C ILE A 224 0.39 -8.42 3.03
N SER A 225 0.78 -8.29 4.30
CA SER A 225 1.92 -7.45 4.69
C SER A 225 2.82 -8.18 5.67
N LEU A 226 4.12 -8.22 5.39
CA LEU A 226 5.16 -8.71 6.29
C LEU A 226 5.62 -7.56 7.18
N ASP A 227 5.83 -7.83 8.46
CA ASP A 227 6.38 -6.84 9.37
C ASP A 227 7.80 -6.41 8.95
N PRO A 228 8.04 -5.13 8.69
CA PRO A 228 9.32 -4.64 8.17
C PRO A 228 10.49 -4.77 9.15
N THR A 229 10.23 -5.07 10.43
CA THR A 229 11.29 -5.41 11.39
C THR A 229 11.76 -6.86 11.25
N LEU A 230 11.16 -7.61 10.32
CA LEU A 230 11.48 -9.02 10.06
C LEU A 230 11.35 -9.94 11.28
N ASN A 231 10.50 -9.56 12.25
CA ASN A 231 10.22 -10.35 13.46
C ASN A 231 9.41 -11.63 13.18
N GLY A 232 8.97 -11.82 11.92
CA GLY A 232 8.19 -12.97 11.48
C GLY A 232 6.67 -12.77 11.54
N ASN A 233 6.18 -11.61 11.93
CA ASN A 233 4.76 -11.32 11.89
C ASN A 233 4.29 -11.05 10.45
N LEU A 234 3.17 -11.67 10.09
CA LEU A 234 2.49 -11.51 8.81
C LEU A 234 1.04 -11.10 9.07
N TYR A 235 0.56 -10.09 8.35
CA TYR A 235 -0.75 -9.50 8.48
C TYR A 235 -1.59 -9.80 7.25
N ILE A 236 -2.83 -10.30 7.44
CA ILE A 236 -3.63 -10.88 6.38
C ILE A 236 -5.07 -10.40 6.53
N GLY A 237 -5.57 -9.66 5.54
CA GLY A 237 -6.97 -9.28 5.44
C GLY A 237 -7.78 -10.34 4.70
N GLN A 238 -8.96 -10.67 5.20
CA GLN A 238 -9.91 -11.54 4.53
C GLN A 238 -10.93 -10.68 3.76
N GLY A 239 -11.20 -10.99 2.50
CA GLY A 239 -12.04 -10.17 1.63
C GLY A 239 -13.42 -10.76 1.31
N ILE A 240 -13.62 -12.08 1.47
CA ILE A 240 -14.86 -12.75 1.09
C ILE A 240 -15.37 -13.66 2.23
N PRO A 241 -16.64 -13.53 2.65
CA PRO A 241 -17.19 -14.35 3.72
C PRO A 241 -17.57 -15.75 3.20
N LYS A 242 -16.64 -16.71 3.26
CA LYS A 242 -16.93 -18.13 3.07
C LYS A 242 -17.44 -18.74 4.38
N VAL A 243 -16.77 -18.43 5.48
CA VAL A 243 -17.12 -18.83 6.83
C VAL A 243 -17.11 -17.61 7.74
N ALA A 244 -18.17 -17.39 8.49
CA ALA A 244 -18.24 -16.29 9.46
C ALA A 244 -17.63 -16.68 10.82
N PRO A 245 -16.98 -15.73 11.52
CA PRO A 245 -16.68 -14.37 11.08
C PRO A 245 -15.48 -14.31 10.13
N MET A 246 -15.45 -13.31 9.24
CA MET A 246 -14.24 -12.92 8.51
C MET A 246 -13.69 -11.62 9.09
N GLY A 247 -12.41 -11.30 8.80
CA GLY A 247 -11.78 -10.10 9.34
C GLY A 247 -10.27 -10.04 9.13
N GLN A 248 -9.60 -9.55 10.13
CA GLN A 248 -8.16 -9.32 10.19
C GLN A 248 -7.46 -10.48 10.91
N VAL A 249 -6.39 -10.97 10.33
CA VAL A 249 -5.59 -12.07 10.89
C VAL A 249 -4.13 -11.62 10.99
N ALA A 250 -3.47 -11.95 12.10
CA ALA A 250 -2.02 -11.98 12.14
C ALA A 250 -1.53 -13.40 12.46
N CYS A 251 -0.43 -13.79 11.83
CA CYS A 251 0.28 -15.02 12.16
C CYS A 251 1.77 -14.76 12.34
N ASN A 252 2.45 -15.68 13.00
CA ASN A 252 3.89 -15.58 13.19
C ASN A 252 4.61 -16.75 12.54
N LEU A 253 5.58 -16.45 11.68
CA LEU A 253 6.33 -17.41 10.89
C LEU A 253 7.29 -18.26 11.71
N ASN A 254 7.72 -17.79 12.91
CA ASN A 254 8.57 -18.59 13.80
C ASN A 254 7.79 -19.77 14.40
N THR A 255 6.51 -19.58 14.67
CA THR A 255 5.66 -20.62 15.30
C THR A 255 4.68 -21.23 14.33
N HIS A 256 4.49 -20.64 13.16
CA HIS A 256 3.47 -20.97 12.16
C HIS A 256 2.06 -21.00 12.77
N LYS A 257 1.77 -20.06 13.67
CA LYS A 257 0.49 -19.98 14.38
C LYS A 257 -0.16 -18.61 14.18
N GLN A 258 -1.49 -18.61 14.21
CA GLN A 258 -2.26 -17.38 14.32
C GLN A 258 -2.01 -16.77 15.70
N THR A 259 -1.65 -15.47 15.71
CA THR A 259 -1.39 -14.69 16.93
C THR A 259 -2.47 -13.66 17.21
N PHE A 260 -3.29 -13.35 16.20
CA PHE A 260 -4.39 -12.39 16.33
C PHE A 260 -5.52 -12.72 15.35
N PHE A 261 -6.74 -12.44 15.78
CA PHE A 261 -7.92 -12.42 14.92
C PHE A 261 -8.88 -11.35 15.43
N SER A 262 -9.36 -10.50 14.51
CA SER A 262 -10.46 -9.58 14.75
C SER A 262 -11.50 -9.77 13.65
N GLY A 263 -12.65 -10.26 14.03
CA GLY A 263 -13.78 -10.50 13.14
C GLY A 263 -14.68 -9.28 12.99
N TYR A 264 -16.00 -9.54 13.00
CA TYR A 264 -17.01 -8.51 12.84
C TYR A 264 -16.97 -7.44 13.93
N ASP A 265 -16.75 -6.19 13.56
CA ASP A 265 -16.79 -5.03 14.44
C ASP A 265 -18.23 -4.48 14.53
N ARG A 266 -18.87 -4.68 15.69
CA ARG A 266 -20.22 -4.18 15.96
C ARG A 266 -20.31 -2.66 16.13
N SER A 267 -19.18 -2.00 16.35
CA SER A 267 -19.11 -0.53 16.48
C SER A 267 -18.91 0.16 15.14
N ALA A 268 -18.54 -0.56 14.09
CA ALA A 268 -18.40 0.00 12.75
C ALA A 268 -19.73 0.51 12.21
N TRP A 269 -19.65 1.57 11.40
CA TRP A 269 -20.86 2.16 10.81
C TRP A 269 -21.41 1.35 9.62
N LEU A 270 -20.58 0.50 9.03
CA LEU A 270 -20.99 -0.44 7.99
C LEU A 270 -20.87 -1.87 8.51
N ALA A 271 -21.93 -2.65 8.31
CA ALA A 271 -22.00 -4.05 8.73
C ALA A 271 -21.28 -4.97 7.71
N TRP A 272 -19.99 -4.70 7.47
CA TRP A 272 -19.16 -5.44 6.54
C TRP A 272 -17.81 -5.80 7.19
N GLY A 273 -17.20 -6.91 6.86
CA GLY A 273 -16.00 -7.40 7.55
C GLY A 273 -14.84 -7.71 6.61
N ALA A 274 -14.84 -7.18 5.38
CA ALA A 274 -13.72 -7.33 4.46
C ALA A 274 -12.59 -6.33 4.74
N PHE A 275 -11.36 -6.79 4.46
CA PHE A 275 -10.13 -6.03 4.61
C PHE A 275 -9.21 -6.29 3.42
N ASP A 276 -9.45 -5.60 2.32
CA ASP A 276 -8.65 -5.72 1.09
C ASP A 276 -7.41 -4.82 1.12
N SER A 277 -7.42 -3.79 1.96
CA SER A 277 -6.27 -2.92 2.17
C SER A 277 -5.06 -3.67 2.74
N SER A 278 -3.86 -3.38 2.23
CA SER A 278 -2.61 -3.87 2.82
C SER A 278 -2.26 -3.06 4.06
N PRO A 279 -2.18 -3.67 5.25
CA PRO A 279 -1.83 -2.94 6.46
C PRO A 279 -0.41 -2.41 6.41
N ILE A 280 -0.16 -1.33 7.16
CA ILE A 280 1.14 -0.69 7.21
C ILE A 280 1.61 -0.46 8.64
N ARG A 281 2.86 -0.83 8.92
CA ARG A 281 3.49 -0.59 10.22
C ARG A 281 4.29 0.71 10.22
N ILE A 282 3.99 1.59 11.17
CA ILE A 282 4.72 2.83 11.42
C ILE A 282 5.15 2.83 12.89
N GLY A 283 6.44 2.79 13.14
CA GLY A 283 6.97 2.64 14.49
C GLY A 283 6.45 1.37 15.18
N LYS A 284 5.81 1.53 16.33
CA LYS A 284 5.17 0.43 17.07
C LYS A 284 3.74 0.13 16.62
N PHE A 285 3.17 0.93 15.75
CA PHE A 285 1.76 0.82 15.38
C PHE A 285 1.57 0.19 14.00
N LEU A 286 0.51 -0.60 13.89
CA LEU A 286 -0.01 -1.10 12.62
C LEU A 286 -1.32 -0.37 12.32
N PHE A 287 -1.41 0.22 11.13
CA PHE A 287 -2.61 0.87 10.63
C PHE A 287 -3.27 -0.02 9.59
N TRP A 288 -4.59 -0.18 9.72
CA TRP A 288 -5.35 -1.10 8.88
C TRP A 288 -6.72 -0.51 8.55
N PRO A 289 -6.91 0.09 7.37
CA PRO A 289 -8.22 0.49 6.88
C PRO A 289 -9.12 -0.71 6.61
N GLY A 290 -10.42 -0.56 6.83
CA GLY A 290 -11.41 -1.59 6.59
C GLY A 290 -12.56 -1.13 5.70
N GLU A 291 -13.11 -2.05 4.93
CA GLU A 291 -14.31 -1.80 4.11
C GLU A 291 -15.56 -1.55 4.95
N ASN A 292 -15.47 -1.70 6.27
CA ASN A 292 -16.51 -1.28 7.22
C ASN A 292 -16.46 0.22 7.57
N GLY A 293 -15.62 1.01 6.88
CA GLY A 293 -15.48 2.44 7.11
C GLY A 293 -14.71 2.81 8.37
N THR A 294 -13.94 1.89 8.92
CA THR A 294 -13.14 2.11 10.13
C THR A 294 -11.65 2.00 9.81
N ILE A 295 -10.87 2.96 10.29
CA ILE A 295 -9.41 2.90 10.28
C ILE A 295 -8.95 2.40 11.65
N TYR A 296 -8.28 1.27 11.68
CA TYR A 296 -7.78 0.65 12.91
C TYR A 296 -6.32 1.00 13.12
N LYS A 297 -5.98 1.41 14.35
CA LYS A 297 -4.61 1.58 14.85
C LYS A 297 -4.38 0.53 15.92
N TYR A 298 -3.48 -0.40 15.66
CA TYR A 298 -3.07 -1.44 16.60
C TYR A 298 -1.68 -1.17 17.15
N LEU A 299 -1.46 -1.47 18.41
CA LEU A 299 -0.12 -1.63 18.96
C LEU A 299 0.38 -3.04 18.59
N VAL A 300 1.55 -3.12 17.97
CA VAL A 300 2.24 -4.39 17.70
C VAL A 300 2.96 -4.80 18.97
N LEU A 301 2.55 -5.93 19.56
CA LEU A 301 3.10 -6.41 20.81
C LEU A 301 4.42 -7.16 20.56
N ASP A 302 5.38 -6.95 21.47
CA ASP A 302 6.63 -7.70 21.47
C ASP A 302 6.38 -9.20 21.75
N ASP A 303 7.40 -10.03 21.50
CA ASP A 303 7.40 -11.47 21.79
C ASP A 303 6.29 -12.26 21.07
N ASN A 304 5.89 -11.82 19.87
CA ASN A 304 4.92 -12.51 19.03
C ASN A 304 3.52 -12.69 19.68
N ARG A 305 3.16 -11.80 20.61
CA ARG A 305 1.84 -11.80 21.27
C ARG A 305 0.71 -11.24 20.40
N GLY A 306 1.03 -10.85 19.15
CA GLY A 306 0.04 -10.36 18.21
C GLY A 306 -0.20 -8.86 18.27
N LEU A 307 -1.44 -8.46 18.10
CA LEU A 307 -1.88 -7.07 18.02
C LEU A 307 -2.82 -6.74 19.20
N ARG A 308 -2.74 -5.49 19.66
CA ARG A 308 -3.69 -4.92 20.62
C ARG A 308 -4.33 -3.69 20.02
N LEU A 309 -5.67 -3.66 19.98
CA LEU A 309 -6.38 -2.50 19.45
C LEU A 309 -6.09 -1.28 20.33
N HIS A 310 -5.57 -0.22 19.70
CA HIS A 310 -5.23 1.02 20.39
C HIS A 310 -6.30 2.09 20.15
N THR A 311 -6.61 2.38 18.88
CA THR A 311 -7.58 3.44 18.52
C THR A 311 -8.32 3.03 17.25
N THR A 312 -9.58 3.43 17.12
CA THR A 312 -10.34 3.40 15.87
C THR A 312 -10.76 4.80 15.48
N LEU A 313 -10.75 5.06 14.17
CA LEU A 313 -11.35 6.25 13.58
C LEU A 313 -12.44 5.81 12.61
N ARG A 314 -13.64 6.39 12.76
CA ARG A 314 -14.73 6.33 11.79
C ARG A 314 -14.99 7.74 11.31
N LEU A 315 -15.12 7.91 10.00
CA LEU A 315 -15.33 9.24 9.43
C LEU A 315 -16.16 9.18 8.16
N LYS A 316 -16.83 10.27 7.86
CA LYS A 316 -17.60 10.48 6.63
C LYS A 316 -17.75 11.97 6.35
N PRO A 317 -18.04 12.38 5.10
CA PRO A 317 -18.48 13.74 4.84
C PRO A 317 -19.74 14.08 5.62
N ASN A 318 -19.91 15.34 5.98
CA ASN A 318 -21.12 15.80 6.69
C ASN A 318 -22.39 15.56 5.86
N ARG A 319 -22.28 15.75 4.55
CA ARG A 319 -23.34 15.42 3.57
C ARG A 319 -22.91 14.16 2.80
N GLY A 320 -23.36 13.01 3.24
CA GLY A 320 -23.03 11.75 2.57
C GLY A 320 -23.15 10.55 3.50
N GLY A 321 -23.18 9.37 2.90
CA GLY A 321 -23.20 8.09 3.61
C GLY A 321 -21.82 7.69 4.13
N CYS A 322 -21.80 6.70 5.03
CA CYS A 322 -20.58 5.98 5.35
C CYS A 322 -20.08 5.24 4.11
N ALA A 323 -18.78 5.10 3.98
CA ALA A 323 -18.15 4.36 2.90
C ALA A 323 -17.01 3.49 3.44
N GLY A 324 -16.77 2.38 2.77
CA GLY A 324 -15.65 1.50 3.04
C GLY A 324 -14.35 2.06 2.49
N VAL A 325 -13.25 1.44 2.90
CA VAL A 325 -11.90 1.70 2.37
C VAL A 325 -11.33 0.39 1.87
N GLU A 326 -11.22 0.26 0.55
CA GLU A 326 -10.62 -0.91 -0.12
C GLU A 326 -9.12 -0.71 -0.39
N ASN A 327 -8.72 0.52 -0.67
CA ASN A 327 -7.33 0.87 -0.93
C ASN A 327 -6.44 0.86 0.32
N SER A 328 -5.13 0.80 0.09
CA SER A 328 -4.14 0.76 1.17
C SER A 328 -3.76 2.16 1.64
N LEU A 329 -3.62 2.35 2.95
CA LEU A 329 -3.18 3.61 3.54
C LEU A 329 -1.81 4.01 2.98
N CYS A 330 -1.71 5.21 2.43
CA CYS A 330 -0.47 5.86 2.04
C CYS A 330 0.02 6.74 3.19
N VAL A 331 1.31 6.70 3.51
CA VAL A 331 1.85 7.39 4.69
C VAL A 331 3.14 8.13 4.39
N PHE A 332 3.22 9.38 4.85
CA PHE A 332 4.45 10.15 4.93
C PHE A 332 4.51 10.87 6.28
N LYS A 333 5.56 10.63 7.05
CA LYS A 333 5.66 11.09 8.44
C LYS A 333 4.43 10.59 9.24
N ASN A 334 3.70 11.49 9.89
CA ASN A 334 2.46 11.18 10.62
C ASN A 334 1.19 11.41 9.79
N TYR A 335 1.30 11.81 8.52
CA TYR A 335 0.15 11.94 7.63
C TYR A 335 -0.22 10.60 7.02
N GLY A 336 -1.49 10.25 7.08
CA GLY A 336 -2.06 9.09 6.40
C GLY A 336 -3.15 9.51 5.42
N TRP A 337 -3.11 8.98 4.18
CA TRP A 337 -4.10 9.25 3.15
C TRP A 337 -4.73 7.97 2.62
N PHE A 338 -6.03 8.03 2.39
CA PHE A 338 -6.80 6.93 1.80
C PHE A 338 -8.02 7.47 1.05
N GLY A 339 -8.50 6.68 0.10
CA GLY A 339 -9.75 6.92 -0.62
C GLY A 339 -10.88 6.09 -0.06
N THR A 340 -12.11 6.45 -0.38
CA THR A 340 -13.32 5.75 0.06
C THR A 340 -14.25 5.45 -1.09
N ASN A 341 -15.11 4.42 -0.92
CA ASN A 341 -16.09 4.00 -1.93
C ASN A 341 -17.15 5.07 -2.26
N ASN A 342 -17.22 6.16 -1.52
CA ASN A 342 -18.07 7.31 -1.86
C ASN A 342 -17.31 8.47 -2.50
N GLY A 343 -16.05 8.24 -2.90
CA GLY A 343 -15.28 9.18 -3.71
C GLY A 343 -14.50 10.23 -2.95
N HIS A 344 -14.35 10.11 -1.63
CA HIS A 344 -13.57 11.07 -0.88
C HIS A 344 -12.15 10.59 -0.60
N VAL A 345 -11.18 11.49 -0.77
CA VAL A 345 -9.83 11.35 -0.25
C VAL A 345 -9.77 11.99 1.12
N PHE A 346 -9.25 11.30 2.11
CA PHE A 346 -9.05 11.80 3.46
C PHE A 346 -7.58 11.88 3.83
N CYS A 347 -7.24 12.90 4.61
CA CYS A 347 -5.97 13.00 5.33
C CYS A 347 -6.23 12.90 6.82
N ILE A 348 -5.42 12.12 7.52
CA ILE A 348 -5.49 11.97 8.98
C ILE A 348 -4.11 12.14 9.60
N ASP A 349 -4.07 12.63 10.84
CA ASP A 349 -2.88 12.56 11.68
C ASP A 349 -2.82 11.20 12.38
N LEU A 350 -1.79 10.41 12.10
CA LEU A 350 -1.63 9.05 12.63
C LEU A 350 -1.32 8.99 14.13
N ASN A 351 -0.82 10.09 14.72
CA ASN A 351 -0.60 10.15 16.17
C ASN A 351 -1.94 10.19 16.90
N THR A 352 -2.79 11.13 16.56
CA THR A 352 -4.06 11.41 17.22
C THR A 352 -5.25 10.72 16.59
N MET A 353 -5.11 10.21 15.37
CA MET A 353 -6.19 9.72 14.49
C MET A 353 -7.18 10.81 14.09
N GLN A 354 -6.85 12.09 14.30
CA GLN A 354 -7.70 13.21 13.89
C GLN A 354 -7.72 13.36 12.37
N PRO A 355 -8.90 13.55 11.74
CA PRO A 355 -8.95 13.96 10.35
C PRO A 355 -8.43 15.39 10.22
N LEU A 356 -7.69 15.65 9.14
CA LEU A 356 -7.08 16.94 8.86
C LEU A 356 -7.79 17.68 7.72
N TRP A 357 -8.08 16.97 6.65
CA TRP A 357 -8.83 17.46 5.50
C TRP A 357 -9.45 16.33 4.70
N HIS A 358 -10.39 16.65 3.82
CA HIS A 358 -10.90 15.73 2.79
C HIS A 358 -11.06 16.45 1.45
N TYR A 359 -11.06 15.67 0.38
CA TYR A 359 -11.24 16.11 -0.99
C TYR A 359 -12.28 15.22 -1.68
N ASP A 360 -13.27 15.83 -2.35
CA ASP A 360 -14.29 15.10 -3.12
C ASP A 360 -13.75 14.78 -4.53
N ASN A 361 -13.44 13.52 -4.79
CA ASN A 361 -13.00 13.01 -6.09
C ASN A 361 -14.13 12.36 -6.90
N LYS A 362 -15.38 12.64 -6.55
CA LYS A 362 -16.63 12.35 -7.24
C LYS A 362 -17.14 10.91 -7.14
N ASP A 363 -16.31 9.89 -7.26
CA ASP A 363 -16.76 8.51 -7.33
C ASP A 363 -15.75 7.57 -6.65
N ASP A 364 -16.10 6.31 -6.56
CA ASP A 364 -15.41 5.24 -5.86
C ASP A 364 -13.89 5.24 -6.13
N ILE A 365 -13.08 5.07 -5.07
CA ILE A 365 -11.62 5.10 -5.13
C ILE A 365 -11.08 3.76 -4.62
N ASP A 366 -10.91 2.82 -5.51
CA ASP A 366 -10.30 1.52 -5.22
C ASP A 366 -8.77 1.55 -5.39
N ALA A 367 -8.29 2.32 -6.36
CA ALA A 367 -6.86 2.48 -6.57
C ALA A 367 -6.18 3.11 -5.36
N THR A 368 -5.11 2.51 -4.88
CA THR A 368 -4.32 3.06 -3.77
C THR A 368 -3.68 4.40 -4.18
N ILE A 369 -3.74 5.38 -3.28
CA ILE A 369 -3.12 6.68 -3.45
C ILE A 369 -1.60 6.53 -3.49
N VAL A 370 -0.96 7.16 -4.48
CA VAL A 370 0.50 7.19 -4.62
C VAL A 370 1.01 8.54 -4.13
N CYS A 371 2.05 8.53 -3.30
CA CYS A 371 2.71 9.75 -2.83
C CYS A 371 4.10 9.92 -3.47
N GLU A 372 4.35 11.13 -3.94
CA GLU A 372 5.66 11.64 -4.35
C GLU A 372 6.07 12.76 -3.39
N VAL A 373 7.31 12.75 -2.91
CA VAL A 373 7.83 13.82 -2.04
C VAL A 373 8.79 14.69 -2.83
N VAL A 374 8.43 15.96 -3.02
CA VAL A 374 9.25 16.95 -3.73
C VAL A 374 9.61 18.08 -2.77
N ASN A 375 10.89 18.25 -2.50
CA ASN A 375 11.40 19.28 -1.56
C ASN A 375 10.70 19.24 -0.19
N GLY A 376 10.44 18.03 0.33
CA GLY A 376 9.77 17.83 1.63
C GLY A 376 8.24 17.93 1.60
N THR A 377 7.65 18.34 0.49
CA THR A 377 6.19 18.41 0.30
C THR A 377 5.69 17.12 -0.33
N PRO A 378 4.74 16.40 0.31
CA PRO A 378 4.09 15.25 -0.29
C PRO A 378 3.04 15.69 -1.31
N TYR A 379 3.07 15.09 -2.49
CA TYR A 379 2.05 15.21 -3.52
C TYR A 379 1.37 13.87 -3.75
N LEU A 380 0.06 13.87 -3.82
CA LEU A 380 -0.75 12.67 -3.94
C LEU A 380 -1.31 12.54 -5.35
N TYR A 381 -1.31 11.32 -5.85
CA TYR A 381 -1.94 10.97 -7.11
C TYR A 381 -3.03 9.94 -6.84
N CYS A 382 -4.25 10.24 -7.23
CA CYS A 382 -5.38 9.31 -7.14
C CYS A 382 -6.35 9.49 -8.30
N GLY A 383 -7.16 8.48 -8.53
CA GLY A 383 -8.24 8.53 -9.53
C GLY A 383 -9.44 7.75 -9.02
N CYS A 384 -10.60 8.05 -9.60
CA CYS A 384 -11.83 7.34 -9.27
C CYS A 384 -12.29 6.41 -10.39
N GLU A 385 -13.21 5.56 -10.05
CA GLU A 385 -13.99 4.73 -10.97
C GLU A 385 -15.19 5.49 -11.55
N VAL A 386 -15.99 4.80 -12.35
CA VAL A 386 -17.31 5.23 -12.78
C VAL A 386 -18.30 4.19 -12.29
N ASP A 387 -18.63 4.21 -11.00
CA ASP A 387 -19.60 3.33 -10.36
C ASP A 387 -20.93 4.05 -10.10
N ARG A 388 -20.90 5.15 -9.35
CA ARG A 388 -22.09 5.86 -8.88
C ARG A 388 -22.59 6.93 -9.85
N GLN A 389 -21.74 7.37 -10.77
CA GLN A 389 -22.08 8.36 -11.79
C GLN A 389 -23.09 7.84 -12.84
N GLY A 390 -23.46 6.54 -12.82
CA GLY A 390 -24.35 5.89 -13.78
C GLY A 390 -23.62 5.15 -14.89
N MET A 391 -24.25 5.00 -16.06
CA MET A 391 -23.68 4.23 -17.18
C MET A 391 -22.52 4.94 -17.89
N ALA A 392 -22.37 6.23 -17.71
CA ALA A 392 -21.27 7.05 -18.21
C ALA A 392 -20.93 8.12 -17.19
N GLY A 393 -19.65 8.41 -17.06
CA GLY A 393 -19.12 9.38 -16.11
C GLY A 393 -17.69 9.75 -16.46
N VAL A 394 -16.96 10.22 -15.47
CA VAL A 394 -15.55 10.61 -15.60
C VAL A 394 -14.70 9.95 -14.52
N CYS A 395 -13.60 9.36 -14.94
CA CYS A 395 -12.49 9.08 -14.03
C CYS A 395 -11.79 10.42 -13.77
N ARG A 396 -11.93 10.93 -12.56
CA ARG A 396 -11.19 12.12 -12.14
C ARG A 396 -9.83 11.69 -11.60
N PHE A 397 -8.79 11.88 -12.40
CA PHE A 397 -7.41 11.62 -12.00
C PHE A 397 -6.77 12.93 -11.57
N VAL A 398 -6.34 13.02 -10.30
CA VAL A 398 -5.97 14.27 -9.64
C VAL A 398 -4.59 14.18 -9.00
N LYS A 399 -3.88 15.32 -8.99
CA LYS A 399 -2.73 15.57 -8.11
C LYS A 399 -3.14 16.55 -7.02
N LEU A 400 -2.96 16.17 -5.76
CA LEU A 400 -3.24 17.00 -4.59
C LEU A 400 -1.95 17.33 -3.84
N ASN A 401 -1.92 18.49 -3.18
CA ASN A 401 -0.95 18.74 -2.14
C ASN A 401 -1.34 17.93 -0.90
N GLY A 402 -0.48 17.01 -0.45
CA GLY A 402 -0.80 16.09 0.63
C GLY A 402 -0.96 16.76 2.00
N LEU A 403 -0.35 17.93 2.23
CA LEU A 403 -0.48 18.65 3.49
C LEU A 403 -1.80 19.40 3.57
N THR A 404 -2.31 19.90 2.45
CA THR A 404 -3.36 20.89 2.40
C THR A 404 -4.66 20.41 1.78
N GLY A 405 -4.59 19.32 1.00
CA GLY A 405 -5.70 18.83 0.20
C GLY A 405 -6.00 19.68 -1.05
N GLU A 406 -5.18 20.73 -1.31
CA GLU A 406 -5.36 21.55 -2.51
C GLU A 406 -5.08 20.80 -3.78
N GLU A 407 -5.93 21.02 -4.77
CA GLU A 407 -5.78 20.49 -6.11
C GLU A 407 -4.67 21.22 -6.85
N VAL A 408 -3.65 20.47 -7.29
CA VAL A 408 -2.57 20.98 -8.13
C VAL A 408 -2.98 20.96 -9.60
N TRP A 409 -3.54 19.83 -10.02
CA TRP A 409 -4.16 19.64 -11.34
C TRP A 409 -5.08 18.42 -11.33
N TYR A 410 -5.97 18.33 -12.30
CA TYR A 410 -6.79 17.16 -12.54
C TYR A 410 -7.02 16.89 -14.03
N ASN A 411 -7.39 15.66 -14.32
CA ASN A 411 -7.93 15.23 -15.62
C ASN A 411 -9.29 14.58 -15.40
N GLU A 412 -10.27 14.99 -16.16
CA GLU A 412 -11.56 14.28 -16.27
C GLU A 412 -11.55 13.44 -17.53
N ILE A 413 -11.38 12.13 -17.36
CA ILE A 413 -11.29 11.18 -18.44
C ILE A 413 -12.65 10.50 -18.58
N PRO A 414 -13.38 10.73 -19.69
CA PRO A 414 -14.68 10.09 -19.90
C PRO A 414 -14.57 8.57 -19.90
N CYS A 415 -15.32 7.94 -19.03
CA CYS A 415 -15.41 6.47 -18.91
C CYS A 415 -16.86 6.03 -18.88
N LYS A 416 -17.09 4.73 -19.00
CA LYS A 416 -18.44 4.14 -18.98
C LYS A 416 -18.46 2.86 -18.17
N LYS A 417 -19.61 2.57 -17.58
CA LYS A 417 -19.93 1.27 -17.01
C LYS A 417 -20.36 0.34 -18.15
N LEU A 418 -19.96 -0.92 -18.09
CA LEU A 418 -20.35 -1.94 -19.05
C LEU A 418 -21.11 -3.07 -18.36
N ASN A 419 -22.25 -3.43 -18.90
CA ASN A 419 -23.03 -4.58 -18.47
C ASN A 419 -22.87 -5.72 -19.47
N ILE A 420 -22.39 -6.87 -19.02
CA ILE A 420 -22.27 -8.09 -19.80
C ILE A 420 -23.06 -9.19 -19.09
N GLY A 421 -24.27 -9.49 -19.60
CA GLY A 421 -25.19 -10.35 -18.87
C GLY A 421 -25.58 -9.73 -17.53
N ASN A 422 -25.38 -10.48 -16.45
CA ASN A 422 -25.66 -10.03 -15.07
C ASN A 422 -24.41 -9.45 -14.37
N LYS A 423 -23.31 -9.26 -15.09
CA LYS A 423 -22.07 -8.69 -14.53
C LYS A 423 -21.96 -7.22 -14.91
N HIS A 424 -21.55 -6.42 -13.94
CA HIS A 424 -21.21 -5.02 -14.10
C HIS A 424 -19.69 -4.89 -14.12
N PHE A 425 -19.19 -4.04 -14.99
CA PHE A 425 -17.78 -3.68 -15.09
C PHE A 425 -17.71 -2.16 -15.14
N ASP A 426 -17.19 -1.57 -14.10
CA ASP A 426 -17.08 -0.14 -13.98
C ASP A 426 -15.87 0.36 -14.76
N GLY A 427 -15.93 1.59 -15.25
CA GLY A 427 -14.81 2.25 -15.93
C GLY A 427 -13.97 3.02 -14.93
N GLY A 428 -12.85 3.57 -15.37
CA GLY A 428 -12.00 4.42 -14.56
C GLY A 428 -10.74 3.73 -14.03
N LEU A 429 -10.29 4.11 -12.86
CA LEU A 429 -9.00 3.71 -12.33
C LEU A 429 -9.13 2.70 -11.18
N TYR A 430 -8.73 1.46 -11.44
CA TYR A 430 -8.63 0.38 -10.45
C TYR A 430 -7.18 0.09 -10.04
N SER A 431 -6.28 0.13 -11.02
CA SER A 431 -4.87 -0.12 -10.79
C SER A 431 -4.20 1.08 -10.13
N THR A 432 -3.31 0.81 -9.17
CA THR A 432 -2.49 1.88 -8.57
C THR A 432 -1.53 2.44 -9.59
N PRO A 433 -1.46 3.76 -9.78
CA PRO A 433 -0.56 4.42 -10.72
C PRO A 433 0.92 4.11 -10.45
N LEU A 434 1.75 4.24 -11.48
CA LEU A 434 3.20 4.06 -11.41
C LEU A 434 3.91 5.37 -11.68
N LEU A 435 4.75 5.81 -10.75
CA LEU A 435 5.69 6.90 -11.00
C LEU A 435 6.77 6.45 -11.98
N GLY A 436 7.07 7.25 -12.97
CA GLY A 436 8.17 7.02 -13.86
C GLY A 436 9.54 7.16 -13.18
N ASN A 437 10.57 6.64 -13.84
CA ASN A 437 11.94 6.69 -13.39
C ASN A 437 12.85 6.86 -14.63
N GLY A 438 14.15 7.16 -14.43
CA GLY A 438 15.09 7.36 -15.51
C GLY A 438 14.64 8.47 -16.48
N ASP A 439 14.58 8.18 -17.78
CA ASP A 439 14.17 9.12 -18.81
C ASP A 439 12.66 9.47 -18.80
N CYS A 440 11.89 8.84 -17.92
CA CYS A 440 10.47 9.08 -17.68
C CYS A 440 10.18 9.67 -16.28
N ASP A 441 11.18 10.22 -15.60
CA ASP A 441 11.09 10.76 -14.25
C ASP A 441 10.02 11.86 -14.09
N SER A 442 9.65 12.56 -15.15
CA SER A 442 8.58 13.55 -15.17
C SER A 442 7.17 12.98 -15.37
N LEU A 443 7.04 11.66 -15.58
CA LEU A 443 5.78 11.02 -15.94
C LEU A 443 5.18 10.20 -14.80
N ILE A 444 3.86 10.05 -14.85
CA ILE A 444 3.09 9.04 -14.10
C ILE A 444 2.23 8.25 -15.07
N PHE A 445 2.11 6.95 -14.83
CA PHE A 445 1.41 6.01 -15.70
C PHE A 445 0.20 5.42 -15.00
N ALA A 446 -0.93 5.33 -15.72
CA ALA A 446 -2.18 4.78 -15.21
C ALA A 446 -2.88 3.94 -16.27
N ASN A 447 -3.47 2.82 -15.85
CA ASN A 447 -4.39 2.03 -16.69
C ASN A 447 -5.81 2.54 -16.47
N ILE A 448 -6.35 3.26 -17.43
CA ILE A 448 -7.74 3.78 -17.37
C ILE A 448 -8.66 2.82 -18.08
N CYS A 449 -9.58 2.20 -17.35
CA CYS A 449 -10.50 1.19 -17.86
C CYS A 449 -11.73 1.82 -18.50
N GLN A 450 -12.30 1.17 -19.53
CA GLN A 450 -13.56 1.54 -20.17
C GLN A 450 -13.64 3.01 -20.61
N ARG A 451 -12.54 3.58 -21.07
CA ARG A 451 -12.59 4.94 -21.57
C ARG A 451 -13.65 5.05 -22.69
N SER A 452 -14.54 6.02 -22.53
CA SER A 452 -15.56 6.34 -23.51
C SER A 452 -14.94 7.16 -24.65
N GLY A 453 -14.62 6.52 -25.76
CA GLY A 453 -14.06 7.22 -26.93
C GLY A 453 -14.99 7.07 -28.07
N ASN A 454 -15.52 6.26 -28.61
CA ASN A 454 -16.36 6.19 -29.80
C ASN A 454 -17.52 5.19 -29.58
N ALA A 455 -18.75 5.63 -29.74
CA ALA A 455 -19.93 4.80 -29.60
C ALA A 455 -19.96 3.58 -30.56
N LYS A 456 -19.03 3.55 -31.51
CA LYS A 456 -18.87 2.48 -32.51
C LYS A 456 -17.78 1.46 -32.16
N ASP A 457 -17.14 1.54 -30.98
CA ASP A 457 -16.13 0.59 -30.62
C ASP A 457 -16.75 -0.77 -30.22
N PRO A 458 -16.49 -1.84 -30.99
CA PRO A 458 -17.17 -3.12 -30.77
C PRO A 458 -16.54 -3.97 -29.65
N LYS A 459 -15.42 -3.56 -29.06
CA LYS A 459 -14.74 -4.34 -28.03
C LYS A 459 -15.15 -3.85 -26.64
N PRO A 460 -15.91 -4.63 -25.87
CA PRO A 460 -16.15 -4.33 -24.46
C PRO A 460 -14.86 -4.51 -23.65
N CYS A 461 -14.75 -3.86 -22.48
CA CYS A 461 -13.67 -4.03 -21.52
C CYS A 461 -12.27 -3.65 -22.03
N ARG A 462 -12.13 -2.49 -22.66
CA ARG A 462 -10.81 -1.93 -22.99
C ARG A 462 -10.22 -1.13 -21.85
N ALA A 463 -8.89 -1.05 -21.82
CA ALA A 463 -8.16 -0.08 -21.03
C ALA A 463 -7.25 0.76 -21.94
N GLU A 464 -6.81 1.90 -21.42
CA GLU A 464 -5.75 2.72 -22.01
C GLU A 464 -4.63 2.89 -20.98
N PHE A 465 -3.44 2.47 -21.36
CA PHE A 465 -2.22 2.83 -20.63
C PHE A 465 -1.88 4.28 -20.96
N THR A 466 -2.04 5.15 -19.98
CA THR A 466 -1.95 6.61 -20.14
C THR A 466 -0.74 7.15 -19.42
N ALA A 467 0.11 7.90 -20.13
CA ALA A 467 1.21 8.67 -19.53
C ALA A 467 0.80 10.13 -19.34
N ILE A 468 1.03 10.65 -18.15
CA ILE A 468 0.65 11.99 -17.73
C ILE A 468 1.89 12.68 -17.15
N HIS A 469 2.14 13.94 -17.53
CA HIS A 469 3.23 14.73 -16.98
C HIS A 469 2.92 15.14 -15.53
N ARG A 470 3.76 14.72 -14.56
CA ARG A 470 3.54 14.91 -13.12
C ARG A 470 3.40 16.37 -12.69
N GLY A 471 4.13 17.27 -13.36
CA GLY A 471 4.12 18.70 -13.03
C GLY A 471 2.87 19.43 -13.50
N THR A 472 2.37 19.10 -14.71
CA THR A 472 1.33 19.86 -15.40
C THR A 472 -0.01 19.16 -15.51
N GLY A 473 -0.06 17.83 -15.32
CA GLY A 473 -1.23 17.02 -15.58
C GLY A 473 -1.51 16.77 -17.07
N GLN A 474 -0.66 17.27 -17.96
CA GLN A 474 -0.84 17.06 -19.39
C GLN A 474 -0.69 15.59 -19.75
N VAL A 475 -1.66 15.05 -20.49
CA VAL A 475 -1.57 13.72 -21.08
C VAL A 475 -0.56 13.74 -22.21
N VAL A 476 0.49 12.92 -22.10
CA VAL A 476 1.57 12.84 -23.09
C VAL A 476 1.21 11.89 -24.22
N TYR A 477 0.71 10.70 -23.87
CA TYR A 477 0.22 9.72 -24.83
C TYR A 477 -0.78 8.76 -24.17
N ARG A 478 -1.45 7.98 -25.03
CA ARG A 478 -2.36 6.90 -24.65
C ARG A 478 -2.10 5.69 -25.54
N THR A 479 -1.88 4.54 -24.93
CA THR A 479 -1.71 3.26 -25.60
C THR A 479 -2.90 2.37 -25.31
N GLN A 480 -3.61 1.92 -26.33
CA GLN A 480 -4.80 1.09 -26.17
C GLN A 480 -4.43 -0.34 -25.80
N LEU A 481 -5.11 -0.87 -24.79
CA LEU A 481 -5.07 -2.27 -24.39
C LEU A 481 -6.40 -2.94 -24.74
N PRO A 482 -6.38 -4.19 -25.25
CA PRO A 482 -7.58 -4.85 -25.78
C PRO A 482 -8.57 -5.29 -24.70
N ALA A 483 -8.15 -5.33 -23.44
CA ALA A 483 -8.98 -5.77 -22.32
C ALA A 483 -8.77 -4.88 -21.10
N PHE A 484 -9.57 -5.11 -20.09
CA PHE A 484 -9.59 -4.42 -18.81
C PHE A 484 -8.25 -4.65 -18.06
N ALA A 485 -7.64 -3.61 -17.49
CA ALA A 485 -6.34 -3.71 -16.85
C ALA A 485 -6.40 -3.28 -15.37
N TRP A 486 -6.65 -4.25 -14.50
CA TRP A 486 -6.71 -4.07 -13.05
C TRP A 486 -5.34 -4.19 -12.37
N SER A 487 -4.43 -4.96 -12.97
CA SER A 487 -3.08 -5.14 -12.45
C SER A 487 -2.33 -3.81 -12.40
N SER A 488 -1.76 -3.47 -11.26
CA SER A 488 -0.96 -2.25 -11.13
C SER A 488 0.36 -2.41 -11.88
N PRO A 489 0.73 -1.45 -12.76
CA PRO A 489 1.94 -1.53 -13.55
C PRO A 489 3.20 -1.45 -12.68
N VAL A 490 4.30 -2.05 -13.16
CA VAL A 490 5.64 -1.97 -12.55
C VAL A 490 6.67 -1.56 -13.59
N GLY A 491 7.76 -0.92 -13.11
CA GLY A 491 8.77 -0.32 -13.96
C GLY A 491 10.09 -1.08 -13.97
N PHE A 492 10.83 -0.93 -15.08
CA PHE A 492 12.18 -1.42 -15.28
C PHE A 492 13.04 -0.29 -15.88
N VAL A 493 14.29 -0.21 -15.47
CA VAL A 493 15.27 0.73 -16.02
C VAL A 493 16.45 -0.06 -16.58
N ASN A 494 16.90 0.28 -17.78
CA ASN A 494 18.11 -0.28 -18.32
C ASN A 494 19.36 0.52 -17.93
N GLU A 495 20.54 0.06 -18.35
CA GLU A 495 21.84 0.66 -18.06
C GLU A 495 22.01 2.09 -18.64
N THR A 496 21.21 2.45 -19.65
CA THR A 496 21.21 3.80 -20.23
C THR A 496 20.19 4.75 -19.62
N GLY A 497 19.42 4.27 -18.61
CA GLY A 497 18.40 5.05 -17.94
C GLY A 497 17.04 5.10 -18.67
N GLN A 498 16.84 4.31 -19.72
CA GLN A 498 15.54 4.20 -20.39
C GLN A 498 14.57 3.41 -19.52
N PHE A 499 13.33 3.88 -19.46
CA PHE A 499 12.28 3.32 -18.63
C PHE A 499 11.29 2.49 -19.44
N PHE A 500 10.98 1.31 -18.93
CA PHE A 500 10.03 0.37 -19.50
C PHE A 500 9.00 -0.04 -18.47
N VAL A 501 7.78 -0.32 -18.91
CA VAL A 501 6.67 -0.70 -18.03
C VAL A 501 6.15 -2.07 -18.40
N PHE A 502 6.02 -2.93 -17.38
CA PHE A 502 5.22 -4.14 -17.46
C PHE A 502 3.81 -3.85 -16.95
N THR A 503 2.82 -4.27 -17.71
CA THR A 503 1.41 -4.32 -17.28
C THR A 503 0.71 -5.53 -17.87
N GLY A 504 -0.43 -5.91 -17.31
CA GLY A 504 -1.23 -7.03 -17.79
C GLY A 504 -2.72 -6.72 -17.79
N ASP A 505 -3.48 -7.49 -18.57
CA ASP A 505 -4.92 -7.32 -18.70
C ASP A 505 -5.74 -8.53 -18.20
N SER A 506 -7.05 -8.35 -18.12
CA SER A 506 -8.01 -9.36 -17.62
C SER A 506 -8.16 -10.60 -18.54
N GLN A 507 -7.59 -10.60 -19.74
CA GLN A 507 -7.52 -11.76 -20.63
C GLN A 507 -6.19 -12.51 -20.52
N GLY A 508 -5.28 -12.05 -19.66
CA GLY A 508 -3.99 -12.66 -19.41
C GLY A 508 -2.92 -12.27 -20.42
N ASN A 509 -3.10 -11.19 -21.16
CA ASN A 509 -2.06 -10.63 -22.00
C ASN A 509 -1.10 -9.82 -21.14
N ALA A 510 0.20 -10.06 -21.29
CA ALA A 510 1.28 -9.29 -20.72
C ALA A 510 1.84 -8.32 -21.75
N TYR A 511 2.20 -7.12 -21.31
CA TYR A 511 2.74 -6.07 -22.17
C TYR A 511 4.06 -5.56 -21.60
N LEU A 512 5.05 -5.36 -22.47
CA LEU A 512 6.19 -4.48 -22.23
C LEU A 512 6.00 -3.21 -23.06
N ILE A 513 6.04 -2.06 -22.41
CA ILE A 513 5.76 -0.76 -23.02
C ILE A 513 6.97 0.14 -22.77
N GLU A 514 7.48 0.78 -23.83
CA GLU A 514 8.48 1.82 -23.73
C GLU A 514 7.87 3.05 -23.05
N GLY A 515 8.38 3.42 -21.88
CA GLY A 515 7.76 4.44 -21.02
C GLY A 515 7.67 5.81 -21.67
N LYS A 516 8.67 6.19 -22.46
CA LYS A 516 8.74 7.52 -23.10
C LYS A 516 7.74 7.72 -24.24
N THR A 517 7.45 6.66 -24.99
CA THR A 517 6.65 6.75 -26.23
C THR A 517 5.30 6.04 -26.17
N GLY A 518 5.13 5.11 -25.24
CA GLY A 518 3.96 4.24 -25.17
C GLY A 518 3.96 3.11 -26.20
N ARG A 519 5.07 2.89 -26.90
CA ARG A 519 5.20 1.81 -27.88
C ARG A 519 5.22 0.45 -27.17
N ILE A 520 4.36 -0.45 -27.60
CA ILE A 520 4.33 -1.83 -27.14
C ILE A 520 5.51 -2.57 -27.81
N LEU A 521 6.42 -3.08 -26.98
CA LEU A 521 7.59 -3.85 -27.42
C LEU A 521 7.30 -5.35 -27.45
N PHE A 522 6.43 -5.80 -26.54
CA PHE A 522 5.98 -7.18 -26.41
C PHE A 522 4.53 -7.24 -25.99
N SER A 523 3.77 -8.19 -26.56
CA SER A 523 2.38 -8.46 -26.19
C SER A 523 2.04 -9.90 -26.50
N GLU A 524 1.84 -10.72 -25.46
CA GLU A 524 1.39 -12.11 -25.59
C GLU A 524 0.49 -12.52 -24.44
N LYS A 525 -0.35 -13.54 -24.67
CA LYS A 525 -1.14 -14.18 -23.63
C LYS A 525 -0.26 -15.11 -22.79
N MET A 526 -0.02 -14.76 -21.53
CA MET A 526 0.92 -15.43 -20.66
C MET A 526 0.27 -16.26 -19.54
N CYS A 527 -0.98 -15.94 -19.16
CA CYS A 527 -1.72 -16.65 -18.10
C CYS A 527 -3.24 -16.58 -18.31
N ASN A 528 -4.01 -16.98 -17.31
CA ASN A 528 -5.49 -16.87 -17.35
C ASN A 528 -5.94 -15.42 -17.37
N ASN A 529 -5.47 -14.61 -16.41
CA ASN A 529 -5.73 -13.17 -16.32
C ASN A 529 -4.69 -12.48 -15.44
N PHE A 530 -4.58 -11.16 -15.54
CA PHE A 530 -3.82 -10.32 -14.63
C PHE A 530 -4.79 -9.40 -13.86
N GLU A 531 -5.17 -9.82 -12.65
CA GLU A 531 -5.86 -8.98 -11.66
C GLU A 531 -4.93 -8.64 -10.49
N SER A 532 -4.07 -9.57 -10.10
CA SER A 532 -3.01 -9.38 -9.10
C SER A 532 -1.95 -8.40 -9.60
N SER A 533 -1.37 -7.63 -8.70
CA SER A 533 -0.26 -6.73 -9.00
C SER A 533 1.08 -7.44 -8.84
N PRO A 534 2.07 -7.20 -9.71
CA PRO A 534 3.37 -7.87 -9.62
C PRO A 534 4.29 -7.26 -8.56
N VAL A 535 5.24 -8.07 -8.10
CA VAL A 535 6.44 -7.66 -7.38
C VAL A 535 7.66 -7.86 -8.30
N VAL A 536 8.63 -6.95 -8.23
CA VAL A 536 9.81 -6.92 -9.13
C VAL A 536 11.09 -7.02 -8.35
N VAL A 537 12.03 -7.86 -8.82
CA VAL A 537 13.40 -7.98 -8.31
C VAL A 537 14.36 -8.20 -9.48
N GLY A 538 15.32 -7.31 -9.66
CA GLY A 538 16.21 -7.36 -10.82
C GLY A 538 15.44 -7.27 -12.13
N ASN A 539 15.67 -8.20 -13.03
CA ASN A 539 14.92 -8.34 -14.29
C ASN A 539 13.75 -9.31 -14.21
N GLU A 540 13.35 -9.73 -13.02
CA GLU A 540 12.31 -10.73 -12.81
C GLU A 540 11.11 -10.13 -12.07
N LEU A 541 9.95 -10.73 -12.27
CA LEU A 541 8.74 -10.37 -11.52
C LEU A 541 7.93 -11.62 -11.15
N VAL A 542 7.19 -11.53 -10.05
CA VAL A 542 6.21 -12.55 -9.64
C VAL A 542 4.83 -11.92 -9.55
N VAL A 543 3.85 -12.60 -10.11
CA VAL A 543 2.45 -12.16 -10.12
C VAL A 543 1.51 -13.36 -9.99
N GLY A 544 0.36 -13.16 -9.36
CA GLY A 544 -0.70 -14.17 -9.30
C GLY A 544 -1.70 -14.07 -10.45
N SER A 545 -2.38 -15.17 -10.70
CA SER A 545 -3.48 -15.28 -11.66
C SER A 545 -4.66 -15.99 -11.02
N ARG A 546 -5.89 -15.65 -11.42
CA ARG A 546 -7.09 -16.39 -11.00
C ARG A 546 -7.18 -17.80 -11.59
N GLY A 547 -6.28 -18.15 -12.52
CA GLY A 547 -6.07 -19.51 -12.98
C GLY A 547 -5.47 -20.47 -11.96
N SER A 548 -5.45 -20.11 -10.68
CA SER A 548 -4.83 -20.87 -9.57
C SER A 548 -3.31 -20.95 -9.69
N GLU A 549 -2.71 -19.94 -10.28
CA GLU A 549 -1.28 -19.87 -10.57
C GLU A 549 -0.63 -18.66 -9.91
N ILE A 550 0.58 -18.86 -9.41
CA ILE A 550 1.56 -17.82 -9.09
C ILE A 550 2.73 -18.04 -10.03
N ILE A 551 3.10 -17.00 -10.77
CA ILE A 551 4.02 -17.17 -11.91
C ILE A 551 5.18 -16.20 -11.77
N LYS A 552 6.39 -16.70 -11.98
CA LYS A 552 7.59 -15.89 -12.13
C LYS A 552 7.93 -15.73 -13.61
N TYR A 553 8.16 -14.49 -14.00
CA TYR A 553 8.60 -14.12 -15.34
C TYR A 553 9.97 -13.43 -15.28
N ALA A 554 10.75 -13.58 -16.32
CA ALA A 554 11.97 -12.82 -16.56
C ALA A 554 11.80 -11.93 -17.80
N ILE A 555 12.19 -10.68 -17.66
CA ILE A 555 12.20 -9.68 -18.73
C ILE A 555 13.57 -9.74 -19.44
N ARG A 556 13.54 -9.85 -20.78
CA ARG A 556 14.75 -10.00 -21.58
C ARG A 556 14.74 -9.14 -22.83
#